data_158d28cbb645ecb0b714170fe511631b
#
_entry.id   158d28cbb645ecb0b714170fe511631b
#
_cell.length_a   1.000
_cell.length_b   1.000
_cell.length_c   1.000
_cell.angle_alpha   90.00
_cell.angle_beta   90.00
_cell.angle_gamma   90.00
#
_symmetry.space_group_name_H-M   'P 1'
#
loop_
_entity.id
_entity.type
_entity.pdbx_description
1 polymer ?
#
loop_
_entity_poly.entity_id
_entity_poly.type
_entity_poly.pdbx_seq_one_letter_code
_entity_poly.pdbx_strand_id
1 'polypeptide(L)'
;MFDLLRYKEYVAVITDRNEALSYQELAEEVERMAAAFPRKGLVFTLCENLLGSFVGYVACMNKHIPQVLLDGSKDLELVQRLLAIYQPEYIWMPTARRDEIAGTGIYQYASYSLLSTGFVHQEMNPLLQLCLTTSGSTGSPKLVRLSERNLESNAESIAEYLKITADERPVTTLPMYYSYGMSVINSHLIKGATILLTDKAVMQREFWAFMKEQKATSIAGVPYTYEMLKRLRFFRMDLPELKTMIQAGGNLNAAYVKEFVEYAEQNGKACIVMYGQTEATARMSYVPEEN
;
A
#
# COMPACT_ATOMS: atom_id res chain seq x y z
N MET A 1 -0.92 5.96 -14.22
CA MET A 1 -1.43 4.73 -13.61
C MET A 1 -2.88 4.86 -13.15
N PHE A 2 -3.25 5.80 -12.24
CA PHE A 2 -4.62 5.90 -11.74
C PHE A 2 -5.41 6.97 -12.49
N ASP A 3 -6.54 6.60 -13.12
CA ASP A 3 -7.49 7.56 -13.70
C ASP A 3 -8.45 8.06 -12.62
N LEU A 4 -7.94 8.99 -11.78
CA LEU A 4 -8.66 9.50 -10.62
C LEU A 4 -9.95 10.23 -11.02
N LEU A 5 -9.96 10.95 -12.13
CA LEU A 5 -11.11 11.76 -12.56
C LEU A 5 -12.26 10.90 -13.11
N ARG A 6 -11.99 9.68 -13.54
CA ARG A 6 -13.03 8.72 -13.93
C ARG A 6 -14.00 8.42 -12.79
N TYR A 7 -13.50 8.43 -11.55
CA TYR A 7 -14.25 8.09 -10.34
C TYR A 7 -14.44 9.29 -9.41
N LYS A 8 -14.39 10.50 -9.92
CA LYS A 8 -14.33 11.75 -9.16
C LYS A 8 -15.38 11.90 -8.04
N GLU A 9 -16.58 11.33 -8.22
CA GLU A 9 -17.68 11.39 -7.25
C GLU A 9 -17.58 10.32 -6.15
N TYR A 10 -16.67 9.35 -6.30
CA TYR A 10 -16.50 8.28 -5.32
C TYR A 10 -15.49 8.68 -4.23
N VAL A 11 -15.58 8.07 -3.08
CA VAL A 11 -14.59 8.21 -2.01
C VAL A 11 -13.38 7.32 -2.34
N ALA A 12 -12.18 7.91 -2.39
CA ALA A 12 -10.95 7.18 -2.69
C ALA A 12 -10.33 6.52 -1.46
N VAL A 13 -10.39 7.21 -0.32
CA VAL A 13 -9.77 6.75 0.93
C VAL A 13 -10.57 7.26 2.13
N ILE A 14 -10.66 6.41 3.17
CA ILE A 14 -11.14 6.78 4.51
C ILE A 14 -10.09 6.27 5.50
N THR A 15 -9.73 7.08 6.50
CA THR A 15 -8.79 6.69 7.55
C THR A 15 -9.49 6.39 8.86
N ASP A 16 -8.84 5.65 9.74
CA ASP A 16 -9.27 5.41 11.13
C ASP A 16 -9.16 6.65 12.04
N ARG A 17 -8.74 7.79 11.48
CA ARG A 17 -8.67 9.11 12.11
C ARG A 17 -9.76 10.05 11.62
N ASN A 18 -10.80 9.51 10.98
CA ASN A 18 -11.91 10.26 10.40
C ASN A 18 -11.52 11.25 9.29
N GLU A 19 -10.43 10.98 8.58
CA GLU A 19 -10.07 11.71 7.38
C GLU A 19 -10.62 10.95 6.17
N ALA A 20 -11.12 11.67 5.16
CA ALA A 20 -11.59 11.08 3.92
C ALA A 20 -11.27 11.99 2.75
N LEU A 21 -11.01 11.41 1.58
CA LEU A 21 -10.89 12.12 0.31
C LEU A 21 -11.74 11.41 -0.74
N SER A 22 -12.48 12.20 -1.52
CA SER A 22 -12.99 11.76 -2.80
C SER A 22 -11.85 11.56 -3.81
N TYR A 23 -12.12 10.88 -4.91
CA TYR A 23 -11.15 10.78 -6.01
C TYR A 23 -10.83 12.14 -6.63
N GLN A 24 -11.79 13.08 -6.64
CA GLN A 24 -11.57 14.44 -7.08
C GLN A 24 -10.59 15.17 -6.15
N GLU A 25 -10.84 15.17 -4.84
CA GLU A 25 -9.95 15.79 -3.86
C GLU A 25 -8.55 15.17 -3.89
N LEU A 26 -8.46 13.85 -4.04
CA LEU A 26 -7.19 13.16 -4.23
C LEU A 26 -6.46 13.65 -5.50
N ALA A 27 -7.18 13.82 -6.62
CA ALA A 27 -6.57 14.36 -7.85
C ALA A 27 -6.05 15.79 -7.65
N GLU A 28 -6.80 16.64 -6.94
CA GLU A 28 -6.37 18.00 -6.63
C GLU A 28 -5.12 18.02 -5.72
N GLU A 29 -5.04 17.13 -4.72
CA GLU A 29 -3.85 17.00 -3.87
C GLU A 29 -2.63 16.50 -4.65
N VAL A 30 -2.85 15.57 -5.57
CA VAL A 30 -1.80 15.09 -6.50
C VAL A 30 -1.23 16.24 -7.31
N GLU A 31 -2.07 17.14 -7.85
CA GLU A 31 -1.61 18.31 -8.58
C GLU A 31 -0.86 19.30 -7.68
N ARG A 32 -1.38 19.58 -6.47
CA ARG A 32 -0.73 20.47 -5.50
C ARG A 32 0.66 19.97 -5.10
N MET A 33 0.77 18.69 -4.77
CA MET A 33 2.05 18.10 -4.42
C MET A 33 3.02 18.08 -5.61
N ALA A 34 2.53 17.77 -6.80
CA ALA A 34 3.36 17.74 -8.01
C ALA A 34 3.94 19.13 -8.35
N ALA A 35 3.15 20.19 -8.15
CA ALA A 35 3.60 21.56 -8.36
C ALA A 35 4.69 22.01 -7.38
N ALA A 36 4.81 21.35 -6.23
CA ALA A 36 5.85 21.65 -5.25
C ALA A 36 7.24 21.13 -5.63
N PHE A 37 7.33 20.18 -6.56
CA PHE A 37 8.62 19.68 -7.04
C PHE A 37 9.23 20.67 -8.05
N PRO A 38 10.41 21.26 -7.78
CA PRO A 38 11.08 22.14 -8.75
C PRO A 38 11.45 21.43 -10.06
N ARG A 39 11.68 20.14 -9.98
CA ARG A 39 11.95 19.22 -11.09
C ARG A 39 11.63 17.80 -10.68
N LYS A 40 11.49 16.89 -11.64
CA LYS A 40 11.41 15.45 -11.34
C LYS A 40 12.77 14.96 -10.81
N GLY A 41 12.73 14.13 -9.79
CA GLY A 41 13.90 13.53 -9.16
C GLY A 41 13.50 12.35 -8.32
N LEU A 42 14.45 11.60 -7.78
CA LEU A 42 14.19 10.45 -6.94
C LEU A 42 13.62 10.90 -5.59
N VAL A 43 12.50 10.31 -5.20
CA VAL A 43 11.86 10.53 -3.90
C VAL A 43 12.04 9.32 -3.01
N PHE A 44 12.54 9.51 -1.81
CA PHE A 44 12.39 8.52 -0.74
C PHE A 44 11.09 8.79 0.00
N THR A 45 10.20 7.80 0.03
CA THR A 45 8.94 7.87 0.76
C THR A 45 9.02 7.00 2.00
N LEU A 46 9.07 7.60 3.18
CA LEU A 46 9.01 6.90 4.47
C LEU A 46 7.54 6.59 4.77
N CYS A 47 7.12 5.37 4.46
CA CYS A 47 5.71 4.97 4.44
C CYS A 47 5.20 4.53 5.80
N GLU A 48 4.04 5.05 6.15
CA GLU A 48 3.12 4.52 7.16
C GLU A 48 1.74 4.42 6.51
N ASN A 49 0.83 3.64 7.07
CA ASN A 49 -0.54 3.56 6.54
C ASN A 49 -1.36 4.80 6.99
N LEU A 50 -0.90 5.99 6.58
CA LEU A 50 -1.48 7.29 6.90
C LEU A 50 -1.82 8.07 5.62
N LEU A 51 -2.77 9.00 5.73
CA LEU A 51 -3.27 9.77 4.59
C LEU A 51 -2.16 10.48 3.81
N GLY A 52 -1.22 11.15 4.50
CA GLY A 52 -0.11 11.84 3.84
C GLY A 52 0.81 10.90 3.06
N SER A 53 1.08 9.70 3.60
CA SER A 53 1.85 8.66 2.91
C SER A 53 1.14 8.19 1.64
N PHE A 54 -0.16 7.91 1.76
CA PHE A 54 -1.01 7.46 0.65
C PHE A 54 -1.07 8.51 -0.48
N VAL A 55 -1.32 9.78 -0.15
CA VAL A 55 -1.36 10.87 -1.14
C VAL A 55 -0.01 11.04 -1.83
N GLY A 56 1.10 11.01 -1.07
CA GLY A 56 2.44 11.10 -1.64
C GLY A 56 2.76 9.95 -2.61
N TYR A 57 2.35 8.73 -2.25
CA TYR A 57 2.48 7.58 -3.13
C TYR A 57 1.73 7.77 -4.44
N VAL A 58 0.43 8.14 -4.38
CA VAL A 58 -0.42 8.34 -5.56
C VAL A 58 0.10 9.50 -6.42
N ALA A 59 0.57 10.59 -5.80
CA ALA A 59 1.13 11.73 -6.51
C ALA A 59 2.37 11.33 -7.32
N CYS A 60 3.33 10.64 -6.71
CA CYS A 60 4.52 10.17 -7.42
C CYS A 60 4.16 9.19 -8.55
N MET A 61 3.20 8.30 -8.33
CA MET A 61 2.74 7.37 -9.37
C MET A 61 2.11 8.08 -10.56
N ASN A 62 1.17 9.00 -10.32
CA ASN A 62 0.43 9.68 -11.40
C ASN A 62 1.25 10.73 -12.14
N LYS A 63 2.32 11.23 -11.53
CA LYS A 63 3.20 12.25 -12.13
C LYS A 63 4.49 11.70 -12.69
N HIS A 64 4.64 10.37 -12.71
CA HIS A 64 5.85 9.69 -13.19
C HIS A 64 7.10 10.23 -12.48
N ILE A 65 7.02 10.37 -11.14
CA ILE A 65 8.13 10.73 -10.27
C ILE A 65 8.64 9.43 -9.64
N PRO A 66 9.90 9.03 -9.93
CA PRO A 66 10.44 7.79 -9.40
C PRO A 66 10.57 7.87 -7.87
N GLN A 67 10.14 6.80 -7.19
CA GLN A 67 10.16 6.75 -5.74
C GLN A 67 10.70 5.43 -5.20
N VAL A 68 11.25 5.48 -4.00
CA VAL A 68 11.63 4.31 -3.19
C VAL A 68 10.73 4.28 -1.97
N LEU A 69 9.97 3.21 -1.79
CA LEU A 69 9.15 3.04 -0.60
C LEU A 69 9.98 2.37 0.50
N LEU A 70 10.03 3.04 1.64
CA LEU A 70 10.74 2.60 2.83
C LEU A 70 9.78 2.55 4.01
N ASP A 71 10.06 1.68 4.97
CA ASP A 71 9.34 1.64 6.24
C ASP A 71 9.55 2.95 7.02
N GLY A 72 8.48 3.68 7.28
CA GLY A 72 8.51 4.95 8.01
C GLY A 72 8.92 4.84 9.48
N SER A 73 8.87 3.62 10.04
CA SER A 73 9.31 3.33 11.41
C SER A 73 10.77 2.91 11.52
N LYS A 74 11.49 2.78 10.39
CA LYS A 74 12.88 2.32 10.39
C LYS A 74 13.82 3.26 11.14
N ASP A 75 14.85 2.64 11.69
CA ASP A 75 15.95 3.31 12.34
C ASP A 75 16.57 4.36 11.41
N LEU A 76 16.84 5.52 11.96
CA LEU A 76 17.47 6.65 11.29
C LEU A 76 18.81 6.26 10.64
N GLU A 77 19.62 5.43 11.28
CA GLU A 77 20.92 4.99 10.76
C GLU A 77 20.76 4.24 9.42
N LEU A 78 19.75 3.37 9.31
CA LEU A 78 19.48 2.67 8.04
C LEU A 78 19.02 3.66 6.96
N VAL A 79 18.13 4.60 7.30
CA VAL A 79 17.67 5.62 6.36
C VAL A 79 18.85 6.48 5.88
N GLN A 80 19.71 6.94 6.79
CA GLN A 80 20.91 7.73 6.45
C GLN A 80 21.89 6.97 5.55
N ARG A 81 22.10 5.68 5.78
CA ARG A 81 22.93 4.83 4.88
C ARG A 81 22.33 4.76 3.48
N LEU A 82 21.00 4.58 3.37
CA LEU A 82 20.34 4.56 2.06
C LEU A 82 20.41 5.92 1.36
N LEU A 83 20.25 7.02 2.11
CA LEU A 83 20.43 8.37 1.60
C LEU A 83 21.83 8.60 1.04
N ALA A 84 22.87 8.15 1.74
CA ALA A 84 24.26 8.28 1.29
C ALA A 84 24.54 7.48 0.00
N ILE A 85 23.90 6.32 -0.16
CA ILE A 85 24.11 5.43 -1.33
C ILE A 85 23.32 5.95 -2.54
N TYR A 86 22.02 6.25 -2.37
CA TYR A 86 21.11 6.53 -3.47
C TYR A 86 20.91 8.01 -3.76
N GLN A 87 21.30 8.89 -2.85
CA GLN A 87 21.29 10.34 -2.99
C GLN A 87 19.98 10.90 -3.60
N PRO A 88 18.79 10.56 -3.02
CA PRO A 88 17.53 11.04 -3.55
C PRO A 88 17.44 12.56 -3.44
N GLU A 89 16.91 13.24 -4.45
CA GLU A 89 16.69 14.69 -4.41
C GLU A 89 15.64 15.12 -3.41
N TYR A 90 14.71 14.20 -3.09
CA TYR A 90 13.59 14.50 -2.20
C TYR A 90 13.33 13.39 -1.20
N ILE A 91 12.75 13.78 -0.07
CA ILE A 91 12.21 12.86 0.93
C ILE A 91 10.78 13.28 1.28
N TRP A 92 9.85 12.37 1.16
CA TRP A 92 8.50 12.48 1.67
C TRP A 92 8.39 11.65 2.94
N MET A 93 8.15 12.29 4.08
CA MET A 93 8.28 11.65 5.38
C MET A 93 7.30 12.21 6.42
N PRO A 94 7.02 11.45 7.50
CA PRO A 94 6.26 11.98 8.62
C PRO A 94 6.86 13.29 9.15
N THR A 95 6.04 14.33 9.29
CA THR A 95 6.48 15.67 9.77
C THR A 95 7.14 15.59 11.15
N ALA A 96 6.68 14.65 11.99
CA ALA A 96 7.27 14.42 13.32
C ALA A 96 8.75 13.97 13.28
N ARG A 97 9.20 13.43 12.14
CA ARG A 97 10.57 12.97 11.91
C ARG A 97 11.42 13.94 11.09
N ARG A 98 10.84 15.10 10.73
CA ARG A 98 11.48 16.04 9.80
C ARG A 98 12.89 16.46 10.23
N ASP A 99 13.09 16.71 11.53
CA ASP A 99 14.35 17.21 12.06
C ASP A 99 15.46 16.13 12.15
N GLU A 100 15.11 14.87 11.86
CA GLU A 100 16.08 13.77 11.80
C GLU A 100 16.94 13.80 10.53
N ILE A 101 16.49 14.52 9.49
CA ILE A 101 17.14 14.52 8.17
C ILE A 101 17.37 15.96 7.71
N ALA A 102 18.62 16.24 7.31
CA ALA A 102 18.98 17.54 6.76
C ALA A 102 18.25 17.76 5.42
N GLY A 103 17.62 18.92 5.27
CA GLY A 103 16.91 19.28 4.05
C GLY A 103 16.04 20.52 4.21
N THR A 104 15.65 21.11 3.10
CA THR A 104 14.74 22.25 3.07
C THR A 104 13.32 21.80 2.82
N GLY A 105 12.38 22.14 3.72
CA GLY A 105 10.96 21.87 3.52
C GLY A 105 10.42 22.65 2.34
N ILE A 106 9.77 21.97 1.40
CA ILE A 106 9.20 22.56 0.18
C ILE A 106 7.70 22.35 0.06
N TYR A 107 7.12 21.37 0.76
CA TYR A 107 5.69 21.12 0.80
C TYR A 107 5.30 20.35 2.06
N GLN A 108 4.05 20.49 2.48
CA GLN A 108 3.49 19.74 3.59
C GLN A 108 2.02 19.42 3.31
N TYR A 109 1.62 18.19 3.61
CA TYR A 109 0.22 17.75 3.56
C TYR A 109 -0.08 16.75 4.67
N ALA A 110 -1.19 16.94 5.36
CA ALA A 110 -1.56 16.16 6.53
C ALA A 110 -0.37 16.07 7.51
N SER A 111 -0.02 14.87 7.95
CA SER A 111 1.11 14.62 8.85
C SER A 111 2.46 14.39 8.14
N TYR A 112 2.61 14.78 6.88
CA TYR A 112 3.81 14.54 6.05
C TYR A 112 4.43 15.81 5.51
N SER A 113 5.75 15.80 5.37
CA SER A 113 6.54 16.90 4.78
C SER A 113 7.42 16.39 3.64
N LEU A 114 7.49 17.19 2.57
CA LEU A 114 8.44 17.01 1.46
C LEU A 114 9.66 17.88 1.71
N LEU A 115 10.82 17.25 1.76
CA LEU A 115 12.09 17.93 1.88
C LEU A 115 12.90 17.80 0.60
N SER A 116 13.55 18.89 0.19
CA SER A 116 14.67 18.85 -0.75
C SER A 116 15.94 18.54 0.03
N THR A 117 16.66 17.50 -0.36
CA THR A 117 17.86 17.02 0.36
C THR A 117 19.12 17.81 0.01
N GLY A 118 19.10 18.52 -1.14
CA GLY A 118 20.28 19.18 -1.67
C GLY A 118 21.24 18.27 -2.45
N PHE A 119 20.95 16.96 -2.58
CA PHE A 119 21.71 16.10 -3.46
C PHE A 119 21.59 16.52 -4.94
N VAL A 120 22.66 16.31 -5.68
CA VAL A 120 22.70 16.66 -7.11
C VAL A 120 21.81 15.69 -7.90
N HIS A 121 21.06 16.22 -8.85
CA HIS A 121 20.23 15.42 -9.74
C HIS A 121 21.05 14.35 -10.46
N GLN A 122 20.55 13.12 -10.40
CA GLN A 122 21.09 11.99 -11.13
C GLN A 122 20.15 11.59 -12.26
N GLU A 123 20.72 11.36 -13.44
CA GLU A 123 19.95 10.82 -14.55
C GLU A 123 19.52 9.38 -14.25
N MET A 124 18.22 9.14 -14.34
CA MET A 124 17.63 7.83 -14.06
C MET A 124 17.05 7.23 -15.33
N ASN A 125 16.93 5.89 -15.34
CA ASN A 125 16.23 5.23 -16.43
C ASN A 125 14.78 5.77 -16.51
N PRO A 126 14.33 6.24 -17.69
CA PRO A 126 13.01 6.87 -17.84
C PRO A 126 11.83 5.93 -17.56
N LEU A 127 12.06 4.61 -17.56
CA LEU A 127 11.05 3.61 -17.22
C LEU A 127 10.96 3.34 -15.70
N LEU A 128 11.90 3.86 -14.92
CA LEU A 128 11.89 3.65 -13.47
C LEU A 128 10.74 4.42 -12.84
N GLN A 129 9.83 3.72 -12.18
CA GLN A 129 8.71 4.32 -11.48
C GLN A 129 8.78 4.09 -9.97
N LEU A 130 9.14 2.88 -9.56
CA LEU A 130 9.12 2.48 -8.17
C LEU A 130 10.28 1.56 -7.83
N CYS A 131 10.85 1.74 -6.64
CA CYS A 131 11.74 0.77 -6.03
C CYS A 131 11.18 0.28 -4.70
N LEU A 132 11.29 -1.03 -4.49
CA LEU A 132 10.92 -1.69 -3.22
C LEU A 132 12.13 -2.39 -2.63
N THR A 133 12.25 -2.34 -1.30
CA THR A 133 13.28 -3.10 -0.60
C THR A 133 12.89 -4.57 -0.48
N THR A 134 13.84 -5.47 -0.66
CA THR A 134 13.70 -6.87 -0.29
C THR A 134 14.57 -7.17 0.91
N SER A 135 14.15 -8.12 1.74
CA SER A 135 14.96 -8.66 2.84
C SER A 135 16.12 -9.49 2.27
N GLY A 136 17.15 -8.81 1.77
CA GLY A 136 18.34 -9.49 1.28
C GLY A 136 19.09 -10.18 2.40
N SER A 137 19.44 -11.44 2.23
CA SER A 137 20.25 -12.25 3.16
C SER A 137 21.69 -11.72 3.38
N THR A 138 22.09 -10.66 2.67
CA THR A 138 23.46 -10.13 2.61
C THR A 138 23.67 -8.80 3.36
N GLY A 139 22.71 -8.37 4.19
CA GLY A 139 22.86 -7.18 5.05
C GLY A 139 22.79 -5.81 4.35
N SER A 140 22.83 -5.75 3.02
CA SER A 140 22.58 -4.53 2.25
C SER A 140 21.22 -4.64 1.57
N PRO A 141 20.27 -3.73 1.81
CA PRO A 141 18.94 -3.80 1.21
C PRO A 141 19.06 -3.61 -0.31
N LYS A 142 18.68 -4.65 -1.05
CA LYS A 142 18.57 -4.57 -2.51
C LYS A 142 17.26 -3.88 -2.87
N LEU A 143 17.31 -3.04 -3.91
CA LEU A 143 16.13 -2.40 -4.47
C LEU A 143 15.67 -3.15 -5.71
N VAL A 144 14.43 -3.63 -5.69
CA VAL A 144 13.74 -4.13 -6.89
C VAL A 144 13.18 -2.93 -7.63
N ARG A 145 13.54 -2.80 -8.91
CA ARG A 145 13.12 -1.71 -9.79
C ARG A 145 11.90 -2.11 -10.59
N LEU A 146 10.86 -1.32 -10.53
CA LEU A 146 9.59 -1.56 -11.21
C LEU A 146 9.23 -0.38 -12.10
N SER A 147 8.77 -0.68 -13.31
CA SER A 147 8.19 0.29 -14.22
C SER A 147 6.70 0.50 -13.92
N GLU A 148 6.13 1.59 -14.39
CA GLU A 148 4.68 1.81 -14.33
C GLU A 148 3.91 0.66 -14.98
N ARG A 149 4.36 0.17 -16.15
CA ARG A 149 3.74 -0.96 -16.84
C ARG A 149 3.71 -2.23 -15.98
N ASN A 150 4.77 -2.52 -15.21
CA ASN A 150 4.77 -3.67 -14.29
C ASN A 150 3.67 -3.52 -13.23
N LEU A 151 3.56 -2.34 -12.65
CA LEU A 151 2.60 -2.05 -11.57
C LEU A 151 1.15 -2.06 -12.09
N GLU A 152 0.91 -1.44 -13.24
CA GLU A 152 -0.41 -1.33 -13.86
C GLU A 152 -0.93 -2.69 -14.33
N SER A 153 -0.13 -3.44 -15.11
CA SER A 153 -0.54 -4.76 -15.59
C SER A 153 -0.81 -5.76 -14.45
N ASN A 154 -0.02 -5.70 -13.38
CA ASN A 154 -0.25 -6.54 -12.20
C ASN A 154 -1.52 -6.12 -11.45
N ALA A 155 -1.76 -4.81 -11.29
CA ALA A 155 -2.96 -4.31 -10.64
C ALA A 155 -4.24 -4.67 -11.43
N GLU A 156 -4.21 -4.56 -12.77
CA GLU A 156 -5.31 -4.97 -13.64
C GLU A 156 -5.60 -6.47 -13.54
N SER A 157 -4.56 -7.30 -13.62
CA SER A 157 -4.70 -8.76 -13.50
C SER A 157 -5.29 -9.14 -12.13
N ILE A 158 -4.83 -8.50 -11.04
CA ILE A 158 -5.39 -8.74 -9.71
C ILE A 158 -6.86 -8.34 -9.65
N ALA A 159 -7.19 -7.17 -10.18
CA ALA A 159 -8.57 -6.67 -10.18
C ALA A 159 -9.51 -7.56 -11.01
N GLU A 160 -9.00 -8.19 -12.06
CA GLU A 160 -9.76 -9.13 -12.89
C GLU A 160 -10.11 -10.40 -12.13
N TYR A 161 -9.13 -11.15 -11.63
CA TYR A 161 -9.42 -12.43 -10.98
C TYR A 161 -10.09 -12.31 -9.61
N LEU A 162 -9.89 -11.19 -8.87
CA LEU A 162 -10.62 -10.88 -7.65
C LEU A 162 -11.99 -10.24 -7.93
N LYS A 163 -12.32 -9.94 -9.17
CA LYS A 163 -13.58 -9.29 -9.59
C LYS A 163 -13.81 -7.95 -8.86
N ILE A 164 -12.73 -7.18 -8.66
CA ILE A 164 -12.79 -5.91 -7.93
C ILE A 164 -13.63 -4.88 -8.68
N THR A 165 -14.57 -4.26 -7.99
CA THR A 165 -15.40 -3.18 -8.48
C THR A 165 -15.25 -1.92 -7.62
N ALA A 166 -15.89 -0.82 -8.01
CA ALA A 166 -15.90 0.42 -7.25
C ALA A 166 -16.63 0.30 -5.89
N ASP A 167 -17.44 -0.74 -5.70
CA ASP A 167 -18.15 -0.98 -4.43
C ASP A 167 -17.28 -1.65 -3.37
N GLU A 168 -16.05 -2.07 -3.73
CA GLU A 168 -15.15 -2.73 -2.81
C GLU A 168 -14.52 -1.73 -1.81
N ARG A 169 -14.28 -2.23 -0.60
CA ARG A 169 -13.74 -1.47 0.52
C ARG A 169 -12.66 -2.31 1.24
N PRO A 170 -11.46 -2.44 0.66
CA PRO A 170 -10.36 -3.20 1.29
C PRO A 170 -9.86 -2.46 2.53
N VAL A 171 -9.68 -3.18 3.65
CA VAL A 171 -8.98 -2.64 4.81
C VAL A 171 -7.49 -2.95 4.74
N THR A 172 -6.63 -1.97 5.01
CA THR A 172 -5.19 -2.17 5.03
C THR A 172 -4.76 -2.92 6.29
N THR A 173 -4.15 -4.09 6.11
CA THR A 173 -3.56 -4.92 7.17
C THR A 173 -2.07 -5.05 6.99
N LEU A 174 -1.57 -4.62 5.84
CA LEU A 174 -0.18 -4.73 5.41
C LEU A 174 0.38 -3.33 5.13
N PRO A 175 1.68 -3.12 5.40
CA PRO A 175 2.31 -1.84 5.11
C PRO A 175 2.32 -1.55 3.60
N MET A 176 2.13 -0.28 3.23
CA MET A 176 2.15 0.11 1.82
C MET A 176 3.55 0.08 1.17
N TYR A 177 4.64 0.05 1.95
CA TYR A 177 6.00 -0.18 1.43
C TYR A 177 6.27 -1.65 1.11
N TYR A 178 5.42 -2.56 1.53
CA TYR A 178 5.49 -3.97 1.19
C TYR A 178 4.73 -4.25 -0.11
N SER A 179 5.36 -4.95 -1.05
CA SER A 179 4.79 -5.19 -2.38
C SER A 179 3.36 -5.75 -2.36
N TYR A 180 3.05 -6.63 -1.41
CA TYR A 180 1.71 -7.18 -1.25
C TYR A 180 0.71 -6.12 -0.77
N GLY A 181 1.04 -5.33 0.26
CA GLY A 181 0.19 -4.23 0.74
C GLY A 181 -0.07 -3.19 -0.35
N MET A 182 0.99 -2.77 -1.04
CA MET A 182 0.90 -1.88 -2.20
C MET A 182 -0.01 -2.45 -3.30
N SER A 183 0.06 -3.75 -3.58
CA SER A 183 -0.77 -4.38 -4.63
C SER A 183 -2.26 -4.37 -4.29
N VAL A 184 -2.62 -4.40 -2.99
CA VAL A 184 -4.02 -4.19 -2.54
C VAL A 184 -4.48 -2.78 -2.89
N ILE A 185 -3.69 -1.77 -2.54
CA ILE A 185 -3.99 -0.36 -2.86
C ILE A 185 -4.16 -0.19 -4.37
N ASN A 186 -3.19 -0.63 -5.16
CA ASN A 186 -3.18 -0.44 -6.61
C ASN A 186 -4.38 -1.08 -7.31
N SER A 187 -4.64 -2.36 -7.01
CA SER A 187 -5.72 -3.11 -7.68
C SER A 187 -7.12 -2.55 -7.38
N HIS A 188 -7.30 -1.93 -6.22
CA HIS A 188 -8.57 -1.32 -5.85
C HIS A 188 -8.70 0.12 -6.37
N LEU A 189 -7.62 0.94 -6.32
CA LEU A 189 -7.66 2.30 -6.85
C LEU A 189 -7.94 2.36 -8.36
N ILE A 190 -7.40 1.44 -9.16
CA ILE A 190 -7.67 1.41 -10.62
C ILE A 190 -9.14 1.08 -10.94
N LYS A 191 -9.91 0.56 -9.98
CA LYS A 191 -11.33 0.22 -10.11
C LYS A 191 -12.27 1.21 -9.42
N GLY A 192 -11.74 2.28 -8.81
CA GLY A 192 -12.56 3.28 -8.13
C GLY A 192 -13.05 2.87 -6.75
N ALA A 193 -12.47 1.84 -6.15
CA ALA A 193 -12.83 1.34 -4.83
C ALA A 193 -12.34 2.27 -3.71
N THR A 194 -12.95 2.20 -2.52
CA THR A 194 -12.60 3.01 -1.36
C THR A 194 -11.58 2.29 -0.47
N ILE A 195 -10.36 2.79 -0.38
CA ILE A 195 -9.33 2.24 0.52
C ILE A 195 -9.65 2.60 1.97
N LEU A 196 -9.80 1.61 2.84
CA LEU A 196 -9.91 1.79 4.29
C LEU A 196 -8.50 1.73 4.88
N LEU A 197 -7.92 2.91 5.10
CA LEU A 197 -6.53 3.08 5.47
C LEU A 197 -6.37 3.15 6.99
N THR A 198 -5.63 2.22 7.58
CA THR A 198 -5.35 2.17 9.01
C THR A 198 -3.94 1.68 9.31
N ASP A 199 -3.35 2.20 10.38
CA ASP A 199 -2.09 1.73 10.97
C ASP A 199 -2.32 0.71 12.10
N LYS A 200 -3.58 0.43 12.45
CA LYS A 200 -3.94 -0.48 13.54
C LYS A 200 -3.70 -1.94 13.15
N ALA A 201 -3.08 -2.67 14.05
CA ALA A 201 -2.91 -4.12 13.90
C ALA A 201 -4.22 -4.87 14.14
N VAL A 202 -4.38 -6.04 13.49
CA VAL A 202 -5.56 -6.92 13.66
C VAL A 202 -5.80 -7.37 15.10
N MET A 203 -4.81 -7.24 15.99
CA MET A 203 -4.95 -7.53 17.42
C MET A 203 -5.61 -6.38 18.21
N GLN A 204 -5.74 -5.20 17.64
CA GLN A 204 -6.30 -4.01 18.29
C GLN A 204 -7.82 -3.95 18.07
N ARG A 205 -8.56 -3.55 19.10
CA ARG A 205 -10.02 -3.43 19.03
C ARG A 205 -10.47 -2.36 18.05
N GLU A 206 -9.69 -1.31 17.92
CA GLU A 206 -9.88 -0.17 17.03
C GLU A 206 -9.89 -0.59 15.57
N PHE A 207 -9.05 -1.56 15.17
CA PHE A 207 -9.06 -2.15 13.83
C PHE A 207 -10.44 -2.75 13.48
N TRP A 208 -11.00 -3.54 14.38
CA TRP A 208 -12.30 -4.19 14.15
C TRP A 208 -13.47 -3.21 14.21
N ALA A 209 -13.38 -2.19 15.07
CA ALA A 209 -14.36 -1.11 15.11
C ALA A 209 -14.41 -0.38 13.78
N PHE A 210 -13.24 0.06 13.28
CA PHE A 210 -13.11 0.73 11.99
C PHE A 210 -13.58 -0.16 10.83
N MET A 211 -13.15 -1.42 10.80
CA MET A 211 -13.53 -2.39 9.76
C MET A 211 -15.06 -2.57 9.67
N LYS A 212 -15.74 -2.64 10.82
CA LYS A 212 -17.20 -2.79 10.89
C LYS A 212 -17.92 -1.50 10.51
N GLU A 213 -17.53 -0.38 11.10
CA GLU A 213 -18.12 0.94 10.86
C GLU A 213 -18.05 1.31 9.38
N GLN A 214 -16.88 1.08 8.77
CA GLN A 214 -16.64 1.38 7.37
C GLN A 214 -17.05 0.26 6.42
N LYS A 215 -17.67 -0.83 6.91
CA LYS A 215 -18.20 -1.92 6.09
C LYS A 215 -17.17 -2.51 5.16
N ALA A 216 -16.00 -2.90 5.71
CA ALA A 216 -14.91 -3.48 4.93
C ALA A 216 -15.36 -4.75 4.19
N THR A 217 -15.06 -4.84 2.89
CA THR A 217 -15.46 -5.96 2.04
C THR A 217 -14.35 -7.00 1.87
N SER A 218 -13.09 -6.61 2.07
CA SER A 218 -11.98 -7.55 1.95
C SER A 218 -10.87 -7.31 2.97
N ILE A 219 -10.22 -8.41 3.35
CA ILE A 219 -9.05 -8.45 4.23
C ILE A 219 -7.93 -9.25 3.58
N ALA A 220 -6.74 -8.68 3.49
CA ALA A 220 -5.54 -9.33 2.97
C ALA A 220 -4.59 -9.67 4.13
N GLY A 221 -3.86 -10.80 4.06
CA GLY A 221 -2.96 -11.15 5.15
C GLY A 221 -1.85 -12.13 4.75
N VAL A 222 -0.75 -12.04 5.48
CA VAL A 222 0.33 -13.04 5.50
C VAL A 222 -0.02 -14.17 6.47
N PRO A 223 0.70 -15.32 6.50
CA PRO A 223 0.41 -16.42 7.40
C PRO A 223 0.20 -16.00 8.86
N TYR A 224 1.08 -15.13 9.38
CA TYR A 224 0.96 -14.59 10.73
C TYR A 224 -0.38 -13.88 10.98
N THR A 225 -0.89 -13.13 10.00
CA THR A 225 -2.21 -12.48 10.11
C THR A 225 -3.31 -13.53 10.32
N TYR A 226 -3.31 -14.59 9.53
CA TYR A 226 -4.30 -15.69 9.64
C TYR A 226 -4.20 -16.46 10.96
N GLU A 227 -2.99 -16.65 11.49
CA GLU A 227 -2.80 -17.21 12.84
C GLU A 227 -3.43 -16.30 13.91
N MET A 228 -3.26 -14.98 13.79
CA MET A 228 -3.88 -14.02 14.70
C MET A 228 -5.41 -14.02 14.57
N LEU A 229 -5.95 -14.07 13.35
CA LEU A 229 -7.39 -14.20 13.13
C LEU A 229 -7.97 -15.43 13.84
N LYS A 230 -7.28 -16.57 13.78
CA LYS A 230 -7.67 -17.78 14.52
C LYS A 230 -7.70 -17.54 16.04
N ARG A 231 -6.63 -16.94 16.60
CA ARG A 231 -6.54 -16.62 18.05
C ARG A 231 -7.65 -15.69 18.49
N LEU A 232 -8.05 -14.74 17.64
CA LEU A 232 -9.15 -13.80 17.89
C LEU A 232 -10.54 -14.41 17.73
N ARG A 233 -10.64 -15.71 17.40
CA ARG A 233 -11.90 -16.41 17.12
C ARG A 233 -12.68 -15.75 15.97
N PHE A 234 -11.97 -15.38 14.90
CA PHE A 234 -12.50 -14.69 13.72
C PHE A 234 -13.80 -15.30 13.19
N PHE A 235 -13.92 -16.60 13.13
CA PHE A 235 -15.11 -17.31 12.66
C PHE A 235 -16.39 -17.07 13.50
N ARG A 236 -16.27 -16.41 14.66
CA ARG A 236 -17.40 -16.02 15.52
C ARG A 236 -17.72 -14.52 15.42
N MET A 237 -16.97 -13.78 14.60
CA MET A 237 -17.19 -12.35 14.43
C MET A 237 -18.35 -12.11 13.46
N ASP A 238 -19.21 -11.19 13.80
CA ASP A 238 -20.25 -10.70 12.89
C ASP A 238 -19.63 -9.67 11.93
N LEU A 239 -19.41 -10.09 10.68
CA LEU A 239 -18.79 -9.32 9.59
C LEU A 239 -19.60 -9.54 8.30
N PRO A 240 -20.84 -9.03 8.24
CA PRO A 240 -21.76 -9.31 7.12
C PRO A 240 -21.27 -8.75 5.81
N GLU A 241 -20.56 -7.62 5.81
CA GLU A 241 -20.08 -6.96 4.60
C GLU A 241 -18.77 -7.58 4.03
N LEU A 242 -18.06 -8.36 4.84
CA LEU A 242 -16.83 -9.04 4.39
C LEU A 242 -17.16 -10.10 3.34
N LYS A 243 -16.60 -9.94 2.14
CA LYS A 243 -16.77 -10.84 0.99
C LYS A 243 -15.54 -11.71 0.74
N THR A 244 -14.35 -11.11 0.86
CA THR A 244 -13.12 -11.76 0.39
C THR A 244 -12.01 -11.73 1.45
N MET A 245 -11.43 -12.89 1.69
CA MET A 245 -10.22 -13.09 2.48
C MET A 245 -9.08 -13.50 1.55
N ILE A 246 -7.93 -12.84 1.64
CA ILE A 246 -6.84 -13.00 0.68
C ILE A 246 -5.56 -13.34 1.44
N GLN A 247 -4.97 -14.51 1.16
CA GLN A 247 -3.73 -14.97 1.79
C GLN A 247 -2.59 -15.01 0.77
N ALA A 248 -1.45 -14.43 1.12
CA ALA A 248 -0.19 -14.53 0.37
C ALA A 248 1.01 -14.20 1.27
N GLY A 249 2.21 -14.14 0.69
CA GLY A 249 3.42 -13.67 1.37
C GLY A 249 4.07 -14.69 2.30
N GLY A 250 3.72 -15.96 2.16
CA GLY A 250 4.32 -17.07 2.90
C GLY A 250 3.42 -18.31 2.89
N ASN A 251 3.97 -19.42 3.37
CA ASN A 251 3.26 -20.69 3.45
C ASN A 251 2.39 -20.73 4.72
N LEU A 252 1.06 -20.68 4.55
CA LEU A 252 0.10 -20.88 5.62
C LEU A 252 -0.09 -22.39 5.82
N ASN A 253 -0.20 -22.83 7.08
CA ASN A 253 -0.49 -24.22 7.40
C ASN A 253 -1.75 -24.70 6.68
N ALA A 254 -1.66 -25.86 5.99
CA ALA A 254 -2.74 -26.41 5.18
C ALA A 254 -4.05 -26.61 5.95
N ALA A 255 -3.97 -26.98 7.24
CA ALA A 255 -5.16 -27.10 8.08
C ALA A 255 -5.86 -25.75 8.28
N TYR A 256 -5.10 -24.66 8.41
CA TYR A 256 -5.68 -23.32 8.50
C TYR A 256 -6.29 -22.89 7.17
N VAL A 257 -5.60 -23.13 6.05
CA VAL A 257 -6.18 -22.85 4.71
C VAL A 257 -7.53 -23.52 4.59
N LYS A 258 -7.61 -24.84 4.90
CA LYS A 258 -8.86 -25.61 4.84
C LYS A 258 -9.96 -24.99 5.71
N GLU A 259 -9.66 -24.65 6.96
CA GLU A 259 -10.65 -24.06 7.87
C GLU A 259 -11.17 -22.68 7.37
N PHE A 260 -10.31 -21.83 6.80
CA PHE A 260 -10.73 -20.54 6.25
C PHE A 260 -11.53 -20.70 4.96
N VAL A 261 -11.20 -21.68 4.11
CA VAL A 261 -11.98 -22.00 2.90
C VAL A 261 -13.36 -22.53 3.28
N GLU A 262 -13.42 -23.52 4.18
CA GLU A 262 -14.70 -24.07 4.68
C GLU A 262 -15.60 -22.98 5.32
N TYR A 263 -15.00 -22.07 6.11
CA TYR A 263 -15.73 -20.94 6.67
C TYR A 263 -16.26 -20.01 5.56
N ALA A 264 -15.44 -19.72 4.55
CA ALA A 264 -15.83 -18.85 3.44
C ALA A 264 -17.02 -19.44 2.68
N GLU A 265 -16.96 -20.72 2.28
CA GLU A 265 -18.03 -21.44 1.60
C GLU A 265 -19.34 -21.44 2.38
N GLN A 266 -19.27 -21.76 3.68
CA GLN A 266 -20.45 -21.80 4.56
C GLN A 266 -21.12 -20.44 4.75
N ASN A 267 -20.40 -19.33 4.52
CA ASN A 267 -20.88 -17.97 4.74
C ASN A 267 -21.02 -17.15 3.45
N GLY A 268 -20.93 -17.78 2.26
CA GLY A 268 -21.06 -17.09 0.98
C GLY A 268 -19.94 -16.07 0.74
N LYS A 269 -18.72 -16.35 1.23
CA LYS A 269 -17.52 -15.53 1.10
C LYS A 269 -16.47 -16.27 0.27
N ALA A 270 -15.42 -15.57 -0.14
CA ALA A 270 -14.26 -16.15 -0.82
C ALA A 270 -13.03 -16.17 0.09
N CYS A 271 -12.24 -17.24 0.00
CA CYS A 271 -10.91 -17.32 0.60
C CYS A 271 -9.90 -17.71 -0.49
N ILE A 272 -9.06 -16.77 -0.90
CA ILE A 272 -8.17 -16.92 -2.04
C ILE A 272 -6.73 -16.98 -1.57
N VAL A 273 -6.05 -18.09 -1.87
CA VAL A 273 -4.62 -18.29 -1.59
C VAL A 273 -3.81 -17.92 -2.83
N MET A 274 -2.77 -17.13 -2.62
CA MET A 274 -1.95 -16.61 -3.72
C MET A 274 -0.47 -16.78 -3.45
N TYR A 275 0.31 -16.75 -4.53
CA TYR A 275 1.76 -16.71 -4.49
C TYR A 275 2.27 -15.49 -5.25
N GLY A 276 3.36 -14.92 -4.76
CA GLY A 276 4.05 -13.82 -5.40
C GLY A 276 5.38 -13.47 -4.76
N GLN A 277 6.10 -12.58 -5.42
CA GLN A 277 7.36 -12.04 -4.94
C GLN A 277 7.54 -10.60 -5.46
N THR A 278 8.35 -9.83 -4.77
CA THR A 278 8.54 -8.40 -5.10
C THR A 278 9.11 -8.20 -6.50
N GLU A 279 10.03 -9.09 -6.93
CA GLU A 279 10.67 -9.07 -8.25
C GLU A 279 9.69 -9.30 -9.41
N ALA A 280 8.54 -9.90 -9.13
CA ALA A 280 7.45 -10.12 -10.09
C ALA A 280 6.23 -9.23 -9.81
N THR A 281 6.44 -8.09 -9.19
CA THR A 281 5.41 -7.05 -8.95
C THR A 281 4.27 -7.53 -8.04
N ALA A 282 4.59 -8.32 -7.02
CA ALA A 282 3.77 -8.82 -5.92
C ALA A 282 3.05 -10.14 -6.18
N ARG A 283 2.11 -10.26 -7.11
CA ARG A 283 1.23 -11.44 -7.23
C ARG A 283 1.41 -12.10 -8.58
N MET A 284 1.78 -13.38 -8.58
CA MET A 284 2.08 -14.17 -9.79
C MET A 284 1.01 -15.19 -10.10
N SER A 285 0.43 -15.80 -9.08
CA SER A 285 -0.58 -16.86 -9.25
C SER A 285 -1.54 -16.88 -8.05
N TYR A 286 -2.68 -17.53 -8.26
CA TYR A 286 -3.67 -17.79 -7.23
C TYR A 286 -4.26 -19.19 -7.43
N VAL A 287 -4.85 -19.73 -6.36
CA VAL A 287 -5.64 -20.96 -6.42
C VAL A 287 -7.08 -20.55 -6.68
N PRO A 288 -7.69 -20.97 -7.82
CA PRO A 288 -9.10 -20.71 -8.08
C PRO A 288 -10.01 -21.31 -7.00
N GLU A 289 -11.19 -20.72 -6.79
CA GLU A 289 -12.17 -21.16 -5.78
C GLU A 289 -12.67 -22.60 -6.01
N GLU A 290 -12.53 -23.10 -7.23
CA GLU A 290 -13.01 -24.43 -7.66
C GLU A 290 -12.02 -25.58 -7.35
N ASN A 291 -10.84 -25.30 -6.74
CA ASN A 291 -9.77 -26.28 -6.54
C ASN A 291 -9.39 -26.45 -5.06
#